data_c856ce0df45f43680a3e1450db6b1a76
#
_entry.id   c856ce0df45f43680a3e1450db6b1a76
#
_cell.length_a   1.000
_cell.length_b   1.000
_cell.length_c   1.000
_cell.angle_alpha   90.00
_cell.angle_beta   90.00
_cell.angle_gamma   90.00
#
_symmetry.space_group_name_H-M   'P 1'
#
loop_
_entity.id
_entity.type
_entity.pdbx_description
1 polymer ?
#
loop_
_entity_poly.entity_id
_entity_poly.type
_entity_poly.pdbx_seq_one_letter_code
_entity_poly.pdbx_strand_id
1 'polypeptide(L)'
;HSSSDAKNVYVYSYTYDNMERLLSVSLAKDGGNPATLARNTYDEFGHLQNCRLGQSMEGIMQFRYNIRGWTKQIISPHFSQELYYECNFGNSEPCYNGNISAIEWKSKDTTIASTIVSQAYEFFYDGINRLESADYSSSVVPGAETAVGLTLLNERDYSCTYSYDLNGNISSLHRK
;
A
#
# COMPACT_ATOMS: atom_id res chain seq x y z
N HIS A 1 30.75 27.77 -33.96
CA HIS A 1 29.42 27.43 -33.42
C HIS A 1 29.57 27.02 -31.98
N SER A 2 29.35 27.93 -31.03
CA SER A 2 29.20 27.60 -29.64
C SER A 2 27.75 27.11 -29.43
N SER A 3 27.55 25.84 -29.22
CA SER A 3 26.30 25.32 -28.69
C SER A 3 26.15 25.84 -27.23
N SER A 4 25.26 26.79 -27.03
CA SER A 4 24.81 27.13 -25.68
C SER A 4 24.00 25.95 -25.18
N ASP A 5 24.59 25.12 -24.29
CA ASP A 5 23.85 24.15 -23.52
C ASP A 5 22.85 24.93 -22.67
N ALA A 6 21.60 25.01 -23.14
CA ALA A 6 20.52 25.62 -22.38
C ALA A 6 20.26 24.76 -21.14
N LYS A 7 20.78 25.22 -19.99
CA LYS A 7 20.60 24.55 -18.71
C LYS A 7 19.14 24.70 -18.29
N ASN A 8 18.36 23.59 -18.30
CA ASN A 8 17.00 23.61 -17.80
C ASN A 8 16.99 23.94 -16.29
N VAL A 9 16.16 24.90 -15.90
CA VAL A 9 15.95 25.28 -14.50
C VAL A 9 14.62 24.73 -14.02
N TYR A 10 14.65 23.98 -12.94
CA TYR A 10 13.47 23.41 -12.28
C TYR A 10 13.29 24.03 -10.90
N VAL A 11 12.11 24.61 -10.66
CA VAL A 11 11.76 25.23 -9.37
C VAL A 11 10.63 24.44 -8.74
N TYR A 12 10.90 23.86 -7.57
CA TYR A 12 9.91 23.19 -6.76
C TYR A 12 9.34 24.17 -5.72
N SER A 13 8.02 24.18 -5.57
CA SER A 13 7.31 24.97 -4.57
C SER A 13 6.48 24.05 -3.69
N TYR A 14 6.51 24.31 -2.38
CA TYR A 14 5.82 23.52 -1.36
C TYR A 14 4.84 24.41 -0.59
N THR A 15 3.65 23.90 -0.31
CA THR A 15 2.70 24.58 0.58
C THR A 15 2.39 23.69 1.77
N TYR A 16 2.17 24.31 2.92
CA TYR A 16 1.93 23.64 4.19
C TYR A 16 0.67 24.21 4.85
N ASP A 17 0.03 23.43 5.71
CA ASP A 17 -1.02 23.91 6.59
C ASP A 17 -0.46 24.56 7.88
N ASN A 18 -1.37 24.99 8.77
CA ASN A 18 -1.00 25.61 10.04
C ASN A 18 -0.31 24.66 11.04
N MET A 19 -0.31 23.35 10.75
CA MET A 19 0.37 22.32 11.53
C MET A 19 1.66 21.82 10.85
N GLU A 20 2.16 22.59 9.87
CA GLU A 20 3.38 22.30 9.09
C GLU A 20 3.29 20.99 8.27
N ARG A 21 2.07 20.50 7.96
CA ARG A 21 1.88 19.32 7.13
C ARG A 21 1.85 19.73 5.66
N LEU A 22 2.51 18.96 4.80
CA LEU A 22 2.66 19.23 3.37
C LEU A 22 1.32 19.13 2.65
N LEU A 23 0.77 20.24 2.12
CA LEU A 23 -0.47 20.29 1.36
C LEU A 23 -0.24 20.06 -0.14
N SER A 24 0.78 20.67 -0.73
CA SER A 24 1.03 20.50 -2.15
C SER A 24 2.50 20.64 -2.53
N VAL A 25 2.85 20.00 -3.64
CA VAL A 25 4.12 20.15 -4.34
C VAL A 25 3.82 20.59 -5.76
N SER A 26 4.49 21.65 -6.26
CA SER A 26 4.39 22.12 -7.62
C SER A 26 5.77 22.25 -8.25
N LEU A 27 5.85 22.12 -9.57
CA LEU A 27 7.08 22.25 -10.34
C LEU A 27 6.88 23.25 -11.48
N ALA A 28 7.75 24.24 -11.58
CA ALA A 28 7.89 25.11 -12.73
C ALA A 28 9.21 24.80 -13.46
N LYS A 29 9.17 24.76 -14.78
CA LYS A 29 10.33 24.60 -15.65
C LYS A 29 10.60 25.92 -16.37
N ASP A 30 11.85 26.38 -16.34
CA ASP A 30 12.36 27.55 -17.10
C ASP A 30 11.50 28.82 -16.91
N GLY A 31 10.99 29.04 -15.68
CA GLY A 31 10.13 30.20 -15.36
C GLY A 31 8.70 30.11 -15.90
N GLY A 32 8.29 28.95 -16.42
CA GLY A 32 6.91 28.69 -16.88
C GLY A 32 5.92 28.57 -15.71
N ASN A 33 4.65 28.36 -16.05
CA ASN A 33 3.59 28.15 -15.06
C ASN A 33 3.83 26.88 -14.24
N PRO A 34 3.71 26.93 -12.90
CA PRO A 34 3.89 25.75 -12.05
C PRO A 34 2.76 24.73 -12.27
N ALA A 35 3.15 23.47 -12.49
CA ALA A 35 2.25 22.32 -12.51
C ALA A 35 2.23 21.64 -11.14
N THR A 36 1.04 21.31 -10.65
CA THR A 36 0.90 20.55 -9.38
C THR A 36 1.34 19.12 -9.61
N LEU A 37 2.34 18.65 -8.83
CA LEU A 37 2.84 17.28 -8.83
C LEU A 37 2.12 16.40 -7.82
N ALA A 38 1.83 16.96 -6.64
CA ALA A 38 1.13 16.25 -5.57
C ALA A 38 0.25 17.19 -4.77
N ARG A 39 -0.85 16.65 -4.23
CA ARG A 39 -1.74 17.34 -3.29
C ARG A 39 -2.20 16.37 -2.23
N ASN A 40 -2.08 16.77 -0.96
CA ASN A 40 -2.44 15.99 0.20
C ASN A 40 -3.62 16.61 0.95
N THR A 41 -4.45 15.77 1.56
CA THR A 41 -5.44 16.17 2.57
C THR A 41 -5.29 15.26 3.79
N TYR A 42 -5.63 15.80 4.96
CA TYR A 42 -5.48 15.13 6.24
C TYR A 42 -6.83 15.03 6.93
N ASP A 43 -7.02 14.02 7.75
CA ASP A 43 -8.18 13.89 8.62
C ASP A 43 -8.05 14.77 9.87
N GLU A 44 -9.10 14.77 10.71
CA GLU A 44 -9.14 15.55 11.96
C GLU A 44 -8.07 15.13 12.98
N PHE A 45 -7.52 13.91 12.88
CA PHE A 45 -6.46 13.38 13.73
C PHE A 45 -5.06 13.66 13.18
N GLY A 46 -4.96 14.22 11.98
CA GLY A 46 -3.68 14.53 11.33
C GLY A 46 -3.11 13.43 10.46
N HIS A 47 -3.83 12.33 10.24
CA HIS A 47 -3.40 11.28 9.33
C HIS A 47 -3.64 11.70 7.87
N LEU A 48 -2.77 11.27 6.97
CA LEU A 48 -2.92 11.50 5.54
C LEU A 48 -4.19 10.78 5.02
N GLN A 49 -5.22 11.53 4.63
CA GLN A 49 -6.48 10.97 4.17
C GLN A 49 -6.49 10.72 2.66
N ASN A 50 -5.99 11.69 1.89
CA ASN A 50 -5.86 11.53 0.44
C ASN A 50 -4.51 12.08 -0.01
N CYS A 51 -3.92 11.39 -0.98
CA CYS A 51 -2.79 11.86 -1.77
C CYS A 51 -3.18 11.80 -3.25
N ARG A 52 -3.05 12.93 -3.95
CA ARG A 52 -3.27 13.00 -5.40
C ARG A 52 -1.96 13.30 -6.08
N LEU A 53 -1.54 12.43 -6.99
CA LEU A 53 -0.35 12.61 -7.81
C LEU A 53 -0.76 13.14 -9.19
N GLY A 54 -0.13 14.23 -9.59
CA GLY A 54 -0.46 14.92 -10.84
C GLY A 54 -1.84 15.57 -10.85
N GLN A 55 -2.41 15.77 -12.04
CA GLN A 55 -3.71 16.40 -12.24
C GLN A 55 -4.83 15.40 -12.56
N SER A 56 -4.48 14.15 -12.88
CA SER A 56 -5.43 13.10 -13.21
C SER A 56 -6.19 12.59 -11.98
N MET A 57 -7.44 12.20 -12.17
CA MET A 57 -8.22 11.50 -11.15
C MET A 57 -7.68 10.08 -10.87
N GLU A 58 -6.95 9.50 -11.83
CA GLU A 58 -6.30 8.18 -11.67
C GLU A 58 -5.12 8.21 -10.69
N GLY A 59 -4.57 9.40 -10.40
CA GLY A 59 -3.50 9.59 -9.43
C GLY A 59 -3.96 9.73 -7.97
N ILE A 60 -5.22 9.45 -7.65
CA ILE A 60 -5.75 9.58 -6.29
C ILE A 60 -5.51 8.29 -5.51
N MET A 61 -4.89 8.42 -4.33
CA MET A 61 -4.80 7.40 -3.29
C MET A 61 -5.54 7.88 -2.05
N GLN A 62 -6.40 7.03 -1.50
CA GLN A 62 -7.13 7.26 -0.25
C GLN A 62 -6.59 6.32 0.82
N PHE A 63 -6.42 6.84 2.03
CA PHE A 63 -5.94 6.10 3.18
C PHE A 63 -7.03 6.08 4.25
N ARG A 64 -7.21 4.94 4.89
CA ARG A 64 -8.08 4.76 6.05
C ARG A 64 -7.32 4.14 7.19
N TYR A 65 -7.66 4.55 8.40
CA TYR A 65 -7.00 4.13 9.62
C TYR A 65 -8.01 3.51 10.58
N ASN A 66 -7.54 2.66 11.47
CA ASN A 66 -8.32 2.19 12.59
C ASN A 66 -8.28 3.22 13.75
N ILE A 67 -9.00 2.94 14.84
CA ILE A 67 -9.05 3.81 16.03
C ILE A 67 -7.70 4.01 16.73
N ARG A 68 -6.68 3.20 16.41
CA ARG A 68 -5.32 3.30 16.94
C ARG A 68 -4.39 4.07 16.00
N GLY A 69 -4.89 4.59 14.87
CA GLY A 69 -4.10 5.28 13.86
C GLY A 69 -3.29 4.34 12.96
N TRP A 70 -3.52 3.04 13.00
CA TRP A 70 -2.86 2.11 12.08
C TRP A 70 -3.55 2.11 10.73
N THR A 71 -2.78 2.11 9.67
CA THR A 71 -3.33 2.07 8.30
C THR A 71 -4.13 0.79 8.11
N LYS A 72 -5.43 0.96 7.84
CA LYS A 72 -6.35 -0.15 7.58
C LYS A 72 -6.53 -0.42 6.09
N GLN A 73 -6.59 0.64 5.27
CA GLN A 73 -6.88 0.50 3.85
C GLN A 73 -6.20 1.58 3.03
N ILE A 74 -5.71 1.19 1.86
CA ILE A 74 -5.21 2.08 0.80
C ILE A 74 -6.01 1.78 -0.46
N ILE A 75 -6.60 2.82 -1.07
CA ILE A 75 -7.46 2.67 -2.24
C ILE A 75 -6.98 3.62 -3.34
N SER A 76 -6.82 3.09 -4.54
CA SER A 76 -6.65 3.84 -5.76
C SER A 76 -7.52 3.24 -6.88
N PRO A 77 -7.68 3.90 -8.04
CA PRO A 77 -8.54 3.41 -9.12
C PRO A 77 -8.20 2.01 -9.65
N HIS A 78 -6.92 1.63 -9.59
CA HIS A 78 -6.42 0.36 -10.16
C HIS A 78 -5.87 -0.62 -9.12
N PHE A 79 -5.75 -0.18 -7.87
CA PHE A 79 -5.16 -0.96 -6.79
C PHE A 79 -5.86 -0.64 -5.48
N SER A 80 -6.15 -1.66 -4.70
CA SER A 80 -6.56 -1.50 -3.31
C SER A 80 -5.80 -2.50 -2.43
N GLN A 81 -5.54 -2.10 -1.20
CA GLN A 81 -4.87 -2.90 -0.19
C GLN A 81 -5.61 -2.76 1.13
N GLU A 82 -5.82 -3.86 1.82
CA GLU A 82 -6.39 -3.91 3.15
C GLU A 82 -5.45 -4.63 4.11
N LEU A 83 -5.23 -4.04 5.29
CA LEU A 83 -4.39 -4.58 6.35
C LEU A 83 -5.29 -5.00 7.52
N TYR A 84 -5.11 -6.21 7.98
CA TYR A 84 -5.85 -6.82 9.08
C TYR A 84 -4.95 -6.88 10.31
N TYR A 85 -5.52 -6.61 11.47
CA TYR A 85 -4.84 -6.60 12.77
C TYR A 85 -5.63 -7.42 13.79
N GLU A 86 -6.74 -6.88 14.27
CA GLU A 86 -7.54 -7.36 15.38
C GLU A 86 -8.71 -8.27 14.96
N CYS A 87 -8.73 -8.70 13.70
CA CYS A 87 -9.77 -9.54 13.13
C CYS A 87 -9.16 -10.70 12.36
N ASN A 88 -9.89 -11.79 12.27
CA ASN A 88 -9.49 -12.97 11.52
C ASN A 88 -9.59 -12.68 10.01
N PHE A 89 -8.60 -13.14 9.27
CA PHE A 89 -8.62 -13.25 7.83
C PHE A 89 -8.07 -14.64 7.49
N GLY A 90 -8.87 -15.46 6.80
CA GLY A 90 -8.49 -16.85 6.54
C GLY A 90 -8.21 -17.62 7.86
N ASN A 91 -7.01 -18.13 7.99
CA ASN A 91 -6.54 -18.85 9.18
C ASN A 91 -5.67 -17.97 10.11
N SER A 92 -5.43 -16.69 9.76
CA SER A 92 -4.62 -15.81 10.60
C SER A 92 -5.31 -15.49 11.92
N GLU A 93 -4.53 -15.37 12.99
CA GLU A 93 -5.04 -14.97 14.30
C GLU A 93 -4.96 -13.45 14.49
N PRO A 94 -5.92 -12.86 15.27
CA PRO A 94 -5.90 -11.43 15.58
C PRO A 94 -4.64 -11.00 16.33
N CYS A 95 -4.03 -9.90 15.90
CA CYS A 95 -2.86 -9.29 16.53
C CYS A 95 -3.24 -7.94 17.16
N TYR A 96 -3.20 -7.85 18.50
CA TYR A 96 -3.59 -6.65 19.23
C TYR A 96 -2.41 -5.74 19.60
N ASN A 97 -1.20 -6.13 19.22
CA ASN A 97 0.07 -5.43 19.51
C ASN A 97 0.54 -4.52 18.38
N GLY A 98 -0.19 -4.47 17.26
CA GLY A 98 0.19 -3.71 16.06
C GLY A 98 0.83 -4.54 14.96
N ASN A 99 1.08 -5.82 15.19
CA ASN A 99 1.46 -6.73 14.12
C ASN A 99 0.30 -6.88 13.13
N ILE A 100 0.62 -6.96 11.87
CA ILE A 100 -0.35 -7.22 10.81
C ILE A 100 -0.65 -8.72 10.79
N SER A 101 -1.91 -9.11 10.98
CA SER A 101 -2.31 -10.53 10.92
C SER A 101 -2.47 -11.02 9.49
N ALA A 102 -2.93 -10.14 8.59
CA ALA A 102 -3.00 -10.43 7.15
C ALA A 102 -2.98 -9.14 6.33
N ILE A 103 -2.63 -9.29 5.08
CA ILE A 103 -2.70 -8.25 4.07
C ILE A 103 -3.38 -8.81 2.82
N GLU A 104 -4.39 -8.11 2.31
CA GLU A 104 -5.03 -8.41 1.04
C GLU A 104 -4.79 -7.25 0.09
N TRP A 105 -4.51 -7.54 -1.18
CA TRP A 105 -4.51 -6.51 -2.21
C TRP A 105 -5.24 -6.99 -3.45
N LYS A 106 -5.85 -6.03 -4.12
CA LYS A 106 -6.62 -6.24 -5.36
C LYS A 106 -6.08 -5.34 -6.44
N SER A 107 -5.82 -5.90 -7.60
CA SER A 107 -5.47 -5.15 -8.80
C SER A 107 -6.49 -5.39 -9.90
N LYS A 108 -6.84 -4.30 -10.62
CA LYS A 108 -7.65 -4.41 -11.84
C LYS A 108 -6.74 -4.76 -13.00
N ASP A 109 -7.02 -5.86 -13.69
CA ASP A 109 -6.40 -6.13 -14.98
C ASP A 109 -7.10 -5.27 -16.05
N THR A 110 -6.36 -4.33 -16.61
CA THR A 110 -6.89 -3.45 -17.68
C THR A 110 -6.92 -4.12 -19.05
N THR A 111 -6.26 -5.27 -19.20
CA THR A 111 -6.19 -6.04 -20.47
C THR A 111 -7.37 -7.00 -20.63
N ILE A 112 -7.95 -7.46 -19.53
CA ILE A 112 -9.12 -8.34 -19.50
C ILE A 112 -10.24 -7.57 -18.81
N ALA A 113 -11.25 -7.15 -19.57
CA ALA A 113 -12.35 -6.33 -19.08
C ALA A 113 -12.96 -6.91 -17.78
N SER A 114 -12.89 -6.11 -16.71
CA SER A 114 -13.48 -6.39 -15.40
C SER A 114 -12.91 -7.59 -14.63
N THR A 115 -11.68 -8.01 -14.88
CA THR A 115 -11.03 -9.02 -14.04
C THR A 115 -10.34 -8.39 -12.85
N ILE A 116 -10.69 -8.83 -11.65
CA ILE A 116 -10.03 -8.45 -10.40
C ILE A 116 -9.17 -9.63 -9.96
N VAL A 117 -7.88 -9.39 -9.79
CA VAL A 117 -6.95 -10.33 -9.15
C VAL A 117 -6.84 -9.92 -7.68
N SER A 118 -7.21 -10.81 -6.78
CA SER A 118 -7.02 -10.65 -5.34
C SER A 118 -5.90 -11.57 -4.88
N GLN A 119 -5.01 -11.03 -4.09
CA GLN A 119 -3.85 -11.72 -3.52
C GLN A 119 -3.77 -11.38 -2.04
N ALA A 120 -3.30 -12.32 -1.23
CA ALA A 120 -3.18 -12.11 0.20
C ALA A 120 -1.97 -12.83 0.78
N TYR A 121 -1.49 -12.30 1.91
CA TYR A 121 -0.65 -12.99 2.86
C TYR A 121 -1.33 -13.08 4.21
N GLU A 122 -1.26 -14.25 4.82
CA GLU A 122 -1.58 -14.49 6.23
C GLU A 122 -0.25 -14.61 7.00
N PHE A 123 -0.12 -13.88 8.11
CA PHE A 123 1.10 -13.84 8.90
C PHE A 123 0.92 -14.56 10.22
N PHE A 124 1.89 -15.38 10.58
CA PHE A 124 1.91 -16.14 11.81
C PHE A 124 3.16 -15.77 12.61
N TYR A 125 2.98 -15.53 13.89
CA TYR A 125 4.02 -15.04 14.79
C TYR A 125 4.26 -16.01 15.93
N ASP A 126 5.50 -16.08 16.42
CA ASP A 126 5.85 -16.85 17.61
C ASP A 126 5.45 -16.11 18.90
N GLY A 127 5.65 -16.79 20.05
CA GLY A 127 5.27 -16.26 21.36
C GLY A 127 6.00 -14.98 21.79
N ILE A 128 7.02 -14.53 21.07
CA ILE A 128 7.75 -13.28 21.27
C ILE A 128 7.62 -12.31 20.10
N ASN A 129 6.57 -12.51 19.27
CA ASN A 129 6.17 -11.64 18.16
C ASN A 129 7.15 -11.59 16.97
N ARG A 130 7.92 -12.66 16.71
CA ARG A 130 8.72 -12.79 15.48
C ARG A 130 7.91 -13.53 14.43
N LEU A 131 8.05 -13.15 13.16
CA LEU A 131 7.33 -13.77 12.06
C LEU A 131 7.81 -15.21 11.81
N GLU A 132 6.97 -16.21 12.03
CA GLU A 132 7.27 -17.62 11.77
C GLU A 132 6.91 -18.04 10.35
N SER A 133 5.77 -17.57 9.84
CA SER A 133 5.39 -17.84 8.45
C SER A 133 4.58 -16.70 7.84
N ALA A 134 4.62 -16.64 6.52
CA ALA A 134 3.79 -15.80 5.67
C ALA A 134 3.19 -16.69 4.59
N ASP A 135 1.90 -17.00 4.69
CA ASP A 135 1.20 -17.90 3.78
C ASP A 135 0.50 -17.09 2.68
N TYR A 136 0.92 -17.34 1.44
CA TYR A 136 0.39 -16.66 0.26
C TYR A 136 -0.85 -17.36 -0.28
N SER A 137 -1.80 -16.55 -0.77
CA SER A 137 -2.97 -17.02 -1.51
C SER A 137 -3.34 -16.03 -2.62
N SER A 138 -3.92 -16.53 -3.70
CA SER A 138 -4.42 -15.71 -4.79
C SER A 138 -5.78 -16.20 -5.31
N SER A 139 -6.58 -15.29 -5.84
CA SER A 139 -7.83 -15.61 -6.52
C SER A 139 -8.06 -14.66 -7.68
N VAL A 140 -8.73 -15.17 -8.72
CA VAL A 140 -9.15 -14.40 -9.89
C VAL A 140 -10.67 -14.38 -9.92
N VAL A 141 -11.28 -13.19 -9.91
CA VAL A 141 -12.73 -13.04 -9.98
C VAL A 141 -13.08 -12.36 -11.32
N PRO A 142 -13.61 -13.09 -12.29
CA PRO A 142 -14.09 -12.50 -13.54
C PRO A 142 -15.36 -11.67 -13.30
N GLY A 143 -15.33 -10.39 -13.66
CA GLY A 143 -16.54 -9.56 -13.80
C GLY A 143 -17.23 -9.08 -12.53
N ALA A 144 -16.64 -9.18 -11.35
CA ALA A 144 -17.29 -8.77 -10.11
C ALA A 144 -16.64 -7.54 -9.47
N GLU A 145 -17.44 -6.50 -9.22
CA GLU A 145 -17.05 -5.34 -8.40
C GLU A 145 -17.00 -5.67 -6.89
N THR A 146 -17.62 -6.78 -6.49
CA THR A 146 -17.65 -7.25 -5.10
C THR A 146 -17.39 -8.76 -5.07
N ALA A 147 -16.17 -9.14 -4.78
CA ALA A 147 -15.84 -10.54 -4.50
C ALA A 147 -16.36 -10.90 -3.09
N VAL A 148 -17.56 -11.45 -3.01
CA VAL A 148 -18.04 -12.14 -1.82
C VAL A 148 -17.70 -13.62 -2.00
N GLY A 149 -16.66 -14.07 -1.29
CA GLY A 149 -16.22 -15.46 -1.27
C GLY A 149 -14.98 -15.69 -2.13
N LEU A 150 -13.81 -15.45 -1.55
CA LEU A 150 -12.54 -15.88 -2.10
C LEU A 150 -12.50 -17.41 -2.13
N THR A 151 -12.63 -18.00 -3.32
CA THR A 151 -12.11 -19.35 -3.52
C THR A 151 -10.60 -19.18 -3.66
N LEU A 152 -9.88 -19.30 -2.56
CA LEU A 152 -8.43 -19.26 -2.55
C LEU A 152 -7.93 -20.39 -3.44
N LEU A 153 -7.40 -20.05 -4.60
CA LEU A 153 -6.54 -20.97 -5.33
C LEU A 153 -5.30 -21.11 -4.46
N ASN A 154 -5.13 -22.27 -3.81
CA ASN A 154 -4.01 -22.59 -2.93
C ASN A 154 -2.70 -22.74 -3.73
N GLU A 155 -2.31 -21.73 -4.45
CA GLU A 155 -0.97 -21.64 -5.02
C GLU A 155 -0.04 -21.06 -3.94
N ARG A 156 0.54 -21.96 -3.13
CA ARG A 156 1.47 -21.60 -2.06
C ARG A 156 2.87 -21.23 -2.56
N ASP A 157 3.00 -20.86 -3.83
CA ASP A 157 4.29 -20.68 -4.52
C ASP A 157 5.12 -19.50 -4.01
N TYR A 158 4.55 -18.62 -3.17
CA TYR A 158 5.24 -17.46 -2.59
C TYR A 158 5.22 -17.44 -1.06
N SER A 159 4.80 -18.54 -0.42
CA SER A 159 4.81 -18.66 1.03
C SER A 159 6.24 -18.75 1.56
N CYS A 160 6.48 -18.14 2.72
CA CYS A 160 7.77 -18.11 3.38
C CYS A 160 7.67 -18.64 4.81
N THR A 161 8.72 -19.35 5.26
CA THR A 161 8.86 -19.75 6.68
C THR A 161 10.22 -19.33 7.20
N TYR A 162 10.26 -18.95 8.47
CA TYR A 162 11.45 -18.43 9.15
C TYR A 162 11.74 -19.23 10.41
N SER A 163 13.02 -19.44 10.71
CA SER A 163 13.44 -19.89 12.03
C SER A 163 14.51 -18.95 12.59
N TYR A 164 14.64 -18.95 13.90
CA TYR A 164 15.50 -18.00 14.62
C TYR A 164 16.41 -18.70 15.62
N ASP A 165 17.58 -18.13 15.83
CA ASP A 165 18.45 -18.50 16.94
C ASP A 165 17.96 -17.89 18.27
N LEU A 166 18.63 -18.22 19.38
CA LEU A 166 18.30 -17.72 20.71
C LEU A 166 18.50 -16.20 20.84
N ASN A 167 19.26 -15.55 19.96
CA ASN A 167 19.48 -14.12 19.95
C ASN A 167 18.48 -13.37 19.05
N GLY A 168 17.58 -14.10 18.35
CA GLY A 168 16.60 -13.53 17.44
C GLY A 168 17.09 -13.30 16.02
N ASN A 169 18.29 -13.78 15.66
CA ASN A 169 18.74 -13.73 14.28
C ASN A 169 18.04 -14.81 13.45
N ILE A 170 17.72 -14.52 12.20
CA ILE A 170 17.15 -15.51 11.28
C ILE A 170 18.21 -16.60 11.02
N SER A 171 17.93 -17.84 11.43
CA SER A 171 18.79 -18.99 11.21
C SER A 171 18.47 -19.73 9.92
N SER A 172 17.21 -19.72 9.47
CA SER A 172 16.82 -20.22 8.16
C SER A 172 15.62 -19.47 7.58
N LEU A 173 15.56 -19.41 6.25
CA LEU A 173 14.46 -18.89 5.48
C LEU A 173 14.19 -19.88 4.34
N HIS A 174 12.94 -20.36 4.27
CA HIS A 174 12.47 -21.16 3.15
C HIS A 174 11.38 -20.40 2.41
N ARG A 175 11.49 -20.34 1.09
CA ARG A 175 10.50 -19.80 0.18
C ARG A 175 10.07 -20.90 -0.79
N LYS A 176 8.77 -21.04 -0.99
CA LYS A 176 8.19 -21.91 -2.01
C LYS A 176 8.08 -21.18 -3.32
#